data_7d5885db5bdbca26cdc83bf98a735c43
#
_entry.id   7d5885db5bdbca26cdc83bf98a735c43
#
_cell.length_a   1.000
_cell.length_b   1.000
_cell.length_c   1.000
_cell.angle_alpha   90.00
_cell.angle_beta   90.00
_cell.angle_gamma   90.00
#
_symmetry.space_group_name_H-M   'P 1'
#
loop_
_entity.id
_entity.type
_entity.pdbx_description
1 polymer ?
#
loop_
_entity_poly.entity_id
_entity_poly.type
_entity_poly.pdbx_seq_one_letter_code
_entity_poly.pdbx_strand_id
1 'polypeptide(L)'
;GVSITALWPATAIESHVTSVLGVESKFMRQPEIFADACLAIAQENSDRLNGKCLIDEDYLRSIGAQDFKKYRCNPDHEPPRMMPKKFPSLLVDEENESLDQSIQ
;
A
#
# COMPACT_ATOMS: atom_id res chain seq x y z
N GLY A 1 -7.38 -19.92 13.26
CA GLY A 1 -8.08 -19.31 12.16
C GLY A 1 -7.17 -18.78 11.08
N VAL A 2 -7.76 -18.21 10.06
CA VAL A 2 -7.08 -17.62 8.92
C VAL A 2 -7.21 -16.10 8.98
N SER A 3 -6.13 -15.40 8.66
CA SER A 3 -6.13 -13.94 8.57
C SER A 3 -5.76 -13.53 7.16
N ILE A 4 -6.51 -12.59 6.60
CA ILE A 4 -6.27 -12.04 5.28
C ILE A 4 -6.08 -10.52 5.40
N THR A 5 -4.97 -10.04 4.87
CA THR A 5 -4.62 -8.61 4.88
C THR A 5 -4.13 -8.25 3.49
N ALA A 6 -4.60 -7.12 2.96
CA ALA A 6 -4.10 -6.58 1.70
C ALA A 6 -3.05 -5.51 1.97
N LEU A 7 -2.00 -5.51 1.18
CA LEU A 7 -0.91 -4.53 1.30
C LEU A 7 -0.71 -3.82 -0.05
N TRP A 8 -0.70 -2.50 0.00
CA TRP A 8 -0.55 -1.64 -1.18
C TRP A 8 0.66 -0.72 -1.01
N PRO A 9 1.38 -0.43 -2.09
CA PRO A 9 2.47 0.55 -2.02
C PRO A 9 1.93 1.98 -2.02
N ALA A 10 2.54 2.85 -1.20
CA ALA A 10 2.23 4.28 -1.22
C ALA A 10 2.79 4.97 -2.46
N THR A 11 3.93 4.47 -2.93
CA THR A 11 4.73 5.04 -4.01
C THR A 11 5.10 3.91 -4.97
N ALA A 12 5.32 4.23 -6.24
CA ALA A 12 5.75 3.24 -7.23
C ALA A 12 6.99 2.48 -6.74
N ILE A 13 7.00 1.17 -6.95
CA ILE A 13 8.10 0.30 -6.52
C ILE A 13 8.83 -0.22 -7.75
N GLU A 14 10.17 -0.20 -7.69
CA GLU A 14 11.01 -0.74 -8.75
C GLU A 14 10.73 -2.22 -8.96
N SER A 15 10.49 -2.60 -10.20
CA SER A 15 10.17 -3.96 -10.60
C SER A 15 10.49 -4.15 -12.08
N HIS A 16 10.35 -5.37 -12.56
CA HIS A 16 10.49 -5.63 -13.99
C HIS A 16 9.46 -4.82 -14.81
N VAL A 17 8.23 -4.72 -14.33
CA VAL A 17 7.18 -3.95 -15.01
C VAL A 17 7.55 -2.48 -15.13
N THR A 18 8.03 -1.84 -14.06
CA THR A 18 8.44 -0.44 -14.12
C THR A 18 9.62 -0.23 -15.05
N SER A 19 10.53 -1.20 -15.13
CA SER A 19 11.64 -1.17 -16.08
C SER A 19 11.15 -1.19 -17.52
N VAL A 20 10.21 -2.09 -17.83
CA VAL A 20 9.61 -2.20 -19.18
C VAL A 20 8.86 -0.92 -19.55
N LEU A 21 8.16 -0.31 -18.60
CA LEU A 21 7.40 0.92 -18.84
C LEU A 21 8.28 2.17 -18.89
N GLY A 22 9.56 2.08 -18.58
CA GLY A 22 10.49 3.20 -18.63
C GLY A 22 10.30 4.22 -17.51
N VAL A 23 9.82 3.78 -16.33
CA VAL A 23 9.63 4.67 -15.19
C VAL A 23 11.01 5.09 -14.65
N GLU A 24 11.21 6.39 -14.47
CA GLU A 24 12.48 6.92 -13.96
C GLU A 24 12.65 6.59 -12.46
N SER A 25 13.91 6.32 -12.06
CA SER A 25 14.24 5.94 -10.68
C SER A 25 13.81 6.97 -9.64
N LYS A 26 13.81 8.25 -9.99
CA LYS A 26 13.40 9.32 -9.06
C LYS A 26 11.94 9.25 -8.61
N PHE A 27 11.11 8.48 -9.30
CA PHE A 27 9.69 8.29 -8.99
C PHE A 27 9.40 7.01 -8.23
N MET A 28 10.43 6.21 -7.91
CA MET A 28 10.24 4.87 -7.36
C MET A 28 10.98 4.67 -6.04
N ARG A 29 10.51 3.70 -5.28
CA ARG A 29 11.20 3.14 -4.12
C ARG A 29 11.66 1.72 -4.42
N GLN A 30 12.66 1.27 -3.67
CA GLN A 30 13.15 -0.10 -3.75
C GLN A 30 12.12 -1.07 -3.14
N PRO A 31 12.07 -2.32 -3.64
CA PRO A 31 11.09 -3.30 -3.14
C PRO A 31 11.29 -3.68 -1.67
N GLU A 32 12.41 -3.34 -1.06
CA GLU A 32 12.71 -3.59 0.35
C GLU A 32 11.64 -3.00 1.29
N ILE A 33 11.03 -1.86 0.92
CA ILE A 33 9.94 -1.28 1.73
C ILE A 33 8.78 -2.25 1.84
N PHE A 34 8.44 -2.90 0.74
CA PHE A 34 7.35 -3.87 0.71
C PHE A 34 7.70 -5.13 1.50
N ALA A 35 8.94 -5.60 1.37
CA ALA A 35 9.44 -6.75 2.12
C ALA A 35 9.42 -6.48 3.62
N ASP A 36 9.88 -5.31 4.05
CA ASP A 36 9.86 -4.92 5.46
C ASP A 36 8.44 -4.85 6.01
N ALA A 37 7.51 -4.30 5.22
CA ALA A 37 6.11 -4.25 5.61
C ALA A 37 5.50 -5.66 5.72
N CYS A 38 5.77 -6.53 4.77
CA CYS A 38 5.29 -7.93 4.79
C CYS A 38 5.82 -8.67 6.03
N LEU A 39 7.10 -8.51 6.34
CA LEU A 39 7.69 -9.15 7.51
C LEU A 39 7.05 -8.65 8.80
N ALA A 40 6.85 -7.34 8.92
CA ALA A 40 6.21 -6.76 10.11
C ALA A 40 4.78 -7.25 10.26
N ILE A 41 4.02 -7.33 9.17
CA ILE A 41 2.65 -7.85 9.18
C ILE A 41 2.63 -9.30 9.65
N ALA A 42 3.56 -10.13 9.17
CA ALA A 42 3.65 -11.53 9.54
C ALA A 42 3.94 -11.72 11.04
N GLN A 43 4.58 -10.77 11.67
CA GLN A 43 4.93 -10.79 13.09
C GLN A 43 3.84 -10.20 13.99
N GLU A 44 2.84 -9.56 13.41
CA GLU A 44 1.73 -8.98 14.16
C GLU A 44 0.72 -10.05 14.59
N ASN A 45 -0.09 -9.71 15.61
CA ASN A 45 -1.25 -10.49 15.96
C ASN A 45 -2.24 -10.48 14.79
N SER A 46 -2.54 -11.67 14.25
CA SER A 46 -3.39 -11.82 13.07
C SER A 46 -4.78 -11.20 13.23
N ASP A 47 -5.33 -11.22 14.44
CA ASP A 47 -6.66 -10.67 14.70
C ASP A 47 -6.70 -9.15 14.49
N ARG A 48 -5.58 -8.47 14.77
CA ARG A 48 -5.50 -7.01 14.65
C ARG A 48 -5.59 -6.54 13.20
N LEU A 49 -5.00 -7.29 12.29
CA LEU A 49 -4.88 -6.87 10.88
C LEU A 49 -5.83 -7.60 9.94
N ASN A 50 -6.57 -8.58 10.42
CA ASN A 50 -7.47 -9.36 9.59
C ASN A 50 -8.52 -8.48 8.92
N GLY A 51 -8.67 -8.63 7.61
CA GLY A 51 -9.65 -7.89 6.82
C GLY A 51 -9.26 -6.46 6.48
N LYS A 52 -8.04 -6.04 6.84
CA LYS A 52 -7.60 -4.66 6.60
C LYS A 52 -6.83 -4.53 5.31
N CYS A 53 -6.95 -3.35 4.69
CA CYS A 53 -6.11 -2.91 3.58
C CYS A 53 -5.10 -1.92 4.13
N LEU A 54 -3.82 -2.23 3.98
CA LEU A 54 -2.73 -1.44 4.51
C LEU A 54 -1.91 -0.83 3.38
N ILE A 55 -1.37 0.36 3.64
CA ILE A 55 -0.40 1.00 2.75
C ILE A 55 0.96 0.87 3.41
N ASP A 56 1.97 0.42 2.67
CA ASP A 56 3.28 0.06 3.22
C ASP A 56 3.89 1.17 4.09
N GLU A 57 3.98 2.38 3.57
CA GLU A 57 4.54 3.51 4.32
C GLU A 57 3.72 3.81 5.58
N ASP A 58 2.40 3.88 5.45
CA ASP A 58 1.52 4.24 6.55
C ASP A 58 1.56 3.20 7.66
N TYR A 59 1.58 1.92 7.28
CA TYR A 59 1.69 0.84 8.26
C TYR A 59 3.05 0.88 8.98
N LEU A 60 4.14 1.01 8.23
CA LEU A 60 5.48 1.08 8.83
C LEU A 60 5.61 2.29 9.76
N ARG A 61 5.06 3.45 9.38
CA ARG A 61 5.04 4.62 10.28
C ARG A 61 4.26 4.34 11.56
N SER A 62 3.16 3.62 11.46
CA SER A 62 2.32 3.31 12.62
C SER A 62 3.04 2.43 13.64
N ILE A 63 4.03 1.66 13.22
CA ILE A 63 4.83 0.80 14.10
C ILE A 63 6.20 1.39 14.44
N GLY A 64 6.40 2.67 14.13
CA GLY A 64 7.57 3.42 14.59
C GLY A 64 8.63 3.74 13.55
N ALA A 65 8.47 3.31 12.31
CA ALA A 65 9.44 3.63 11.27
C ALA A 65 9.38 5.13 10.93
N GLN A 66 10.54 5.77 10.83
CA GLN A 66 10.65 7.20 10.55
C GLN A 66 11.52 7.50 9.33
N ASP A 67 12.47 6.63 9.02
CA ASP A 67 13.40 6.81 7.91
C ASP A 67 12.95 6.02 6.70
N PHE A 68 12.55 6.73 5.64
CA PHE A 68 12.18 6.14 4.35
C PHE A 68 13.17 6.50 3.24
N LYS A 69 14.19 7.29 3.56
CA LYS A 69 15.22 7.68 2.58
C LYS A 69 15.99 6.46 2.07
N LYS A 70 16.18 5.46 2.91
CA LYS A 70 16.89 4.22 2.55
C LYS A 70 16.17 3.43 1.46
N TYR A 71 14.89 3.69 1.23
CA TYR A 71 14.11 2.99 0.20
C TYR A 71 14.11 3.70 -1.15
N ARG A 72 14.71 4.88 -1.26
CA ARG A 72 14.75 5.62 -2.52
C ARG A 72 15.59 4.87 -3.55
N CYS A 73 15.09 4.77 -4.78
CA CYS A 73 15.89 4.28 -5.90
C CYS A 73 16.92 5.32 -6.31
N ASN A 74 16.54 6.60 -6.29
CA ASN A 74 17.47 7.71 -6.48
C ASN A 74 17.63 8.44 -5.14
N PRO A 75 18.83 8.38 -4.51
CA PRO A 75 19.02 8.96 -3.17
C PRO A 75 18.75 10.46 -3.09
N ASP A 76 18.86 11.18 -4.20
CA ASP A 76 18.75 12.63 -4.24
C ASP A 76 17.31 13.12 -4.44
N HIS A 77 16.36 12.21 -4.64
CA HIS A 77 14.98 12.57 -4.94
C HIS A 77 14.00 11.84 -4.03
N GLU A 78 13.06 12.58 -3.46
CA GLU A 78 11.92 12.00 -2.75
C GLU A 78 10.87 11.61 -3.79
N PRO A 79 10.57 10.32 -3.92
CA PRO A 79 9.54 9.90 -4.88
C PRO A 79 8.16 10.35 -4.41
N PRO A 80 7.28 10.75 -5.35
CA PRO A 80 5.95 11.23 -4.98
C PRO A 80 5.06 10.09 -4.46
N ARG A 81 4.23 10.42 -3.51
CA ARG A 81 3.20 9.50 -3.04
C ARG A 81 2.09 9.40 -4.09
N MET A 82 1.72 8.18 -4.45
CA MET A 82 0.68 7.93 -5.46
C MET A 82 -0.65 7.53 -4.82
N MET A 83 -0.61 6.80 -3.70
CA MET A 83 -1.83 6.36 -3.04
C MET A 83 -2.31 7.41 -2.02
N PRO A 84 -3.64 7.65 -1.94
CA PRO A 84 -4.17 8.57 -0.93
C PRO A 84 -3.99 8.00 0.48
N LYS A 85 -3.97 8.86 1.49
CA LYS A 85 -3.86 8.44 2.89
C LYS A 85 -5.09 7.71 3.39
N LYS A 86 -6.24 7.99 2.79
CA LYS A 86 -7.49 7.27 3.05
C LYS A 86 -7.94 6.60 1.77
N PHE A 87 -8.33 5.33 1.88
CA PHE A 87 -8.94 4.67 0.75
C PHE A 87 -10.28 5.36 0.42
N PRO A 88 -10.58 5.55 -0.87
CA PRO A 88 -11.89 6.05 -1.26
C PRO A 88 -12.96 5.02 -0.91
N SER A 89 -14.22 5.45 -0.92
CA SER A 89 -15.33 4.50 -0.75
C SER A 89 -15.25 3.46 -1.87
N LEU A 90 -15.37 2.19 -1.48
CA LEU A 90 -15.39 1.08 -2.42
C LEU A 90 -16.80 0.80 -2.94
N LEU A 91 -17.80 1.52 -2.42
CA LEU A 91 -19.18 1.40 -2.91
C LEU A 91 -19.36 2.24 -4.16
N VAL A 92 -19.95 1.64 -5.17
CA VAL A 92 -20.30 2.30 -6.44
C VAL A 92 -21.76 2.72 -6.36
N ASP A 93 -22.08 3.92 -6.84
CA ASP A 93 -23.44 4.44 -6.78
C ASP A 93 -24.47 3.47 -7.41
N GLU A 94 -24.09 2.83 -8.52
CA GLU A 94 -24.94 1.86 -9.19
C GLU A 94 -25.23 0.65 -8.31
N GLU A 95 -24.27 0.20 -7.51
CA GLU A 95 -24.48 -0.91 -6.59
C GLU A 95 -25.42 -0.51 -5.46
N ASN A 96 -25.29 0.71 -4.96
CA ASN A 96 -26.20 1.23 -3.96
C ASN A 96 -27.62 1.33 -4.48
N GLU A 97 -27.80 1.82 -5.71
CA GLU A 97 -29.12 1.88 -6.35
C GLU A 97 -29.71 0.48 -6.52
N SER A 98 -28.91 -0.49 -6.94
CA SER A 98 -29.34 -1.87 -7.08
C SER A 98 -29.80 -2.47 -5.75
N LEU A 99 -29.08 -2.20 -4.68
CA LEU A 99 -29.44 -2.66 -3.35
C LEU A 99 -30.73 -2.02 -2.87
N ASP A 100 -30.91 -0.73 -3.09
CA ASP A 100 -32.14 -0.02 -2.74
C ASP A 100 -33.35 -0.57 -3.50
N GLN A 101 -33.18 -0.85 -4.80
CA GLN A 101 -34.19 -1.44 -5.63
C GLN A 101 -34.59 -2.84 -5.17
N SER A 102 -33.60 -3.63 -4.71
CA SER A 102 -33.86 -4.98 -4.25
C SER A 102 -34.67 -5.03 -2.94
N ILE A 103 -34.61 -3.96 -2.17
CA ILE A 103 -35.36 -3.83 -0.91
C ILE A 103 -36.80 -3.41 -1.15
N GLN A 104 -37.08 -2.77 -2.28
CA GLN A 104 -38.41 -2.32 -2.65
C GLN A 104 -39.28 -3.48 -3.17
#